data_131a2ea1e040796f9dabeb1a8ae428ef
#
_entry.id   131a2ea1e040796f9dabeb1a8ae428ef
#
_cell.length_a   1.000
_cell.length_b   1.000
_cell.length_c   1.000
_cell.angle_alpha   90.00
_cell.angle_beta   90.00
_cell.angle_gamma   90.00
#
_symmetry.space_group_name_H-M   'P 1'
#
loop_
_entity.id
_entity.type
_entity.pdbx_description
1 polymer ?
#
loop_
_entity_poly.entity_id
_entity_poly.type
_entity_poly.pdbx_seq_one_letter_code
_entity_poly.pdbx_strand_id
1 'polypeptide(L)'
;MLMPKKVKFRKQQRGRRRGLATRGQKISFGDFGLQALEAGWVTARQIEAGRIAMTRHIKRGGKVYIRIFPDKPITKKPLETRMGKGKGAPEEWVCVVKPARILYEMEGVTREIAEEAFRLAAHKLPIKTRFVTRSQTEVGE
;
A
#
# COMPACT_ATOMS: atom_id res chain seq x y z
N MET A 1 5.56 0.23 -13.32
CA MET A 1 5.02 0.51 -11.99
C MET A 1 3.54 0.86 -12.05
N LEU A 2 2.86 0.67 -10.92
CA LEU A 2 1.45 0.99 -10.83
C LEU A 2 1.21 2.50 -10.92
N MET A 3 0.32 2.90 -11.80
CA MET A 3 -0.12 4.28 -11.93
C MET A 3 -1.44 4.30 -12.69
N PRO A 4 -2.28 5.35 -12.52
CA PRO A 4 -3.53 5.44 -13.26
C PRO A 4 -3.28 5.63 -14.76
N LYS A 5 -4.10 5.00 -15.58
CA LYS A 5 -4.03 5.18 -17.04
C LYS A 5 -4.56 6.55 -17.48
N LYS A 6 -5.62 7.01 -16.82
CA LYS A 6 -6.21 8.32 -17.06
C LYS A 6 -6.43 9.03 -15.74
N VAL A 7 -6.16 10.32 -15.71
CA VAL A 7 -6.41 11.14 -14.54
C VAL A 7 -7.12 12.43 -14.95
N LYS A 8 -8.08 12.84 -14.13
CA LYS A 8 -8.75 14.11 -14.32
C LYS A 8 -7.80 15.28 -14.05
N PHE A 9 -6.97 15.14 -13.02
CA PHE A 9 -5.97 16.14 -12.67
C PHE A 9 -4.63 15.44 -12.48
N ARG A 10 -3.61 15.91 -13.18
CA ARG A 10 -2.25 15.37 -13.04
C ARG A 10 -1.57 15.81 -11.76
N LYS A 11 -2.02 16.92 -11.20
CA LYS A 11 -1.47 17.49 -9.96
C LYS A 11 -2.60 17.68 -8.97
N GLN A 12 -2.36 17.32 -7.73
CA GLN A 12 -3.32 17.45 -6.65
C GLN A 12 -2.66 18.04 -5.42
N GLN A 13 -3.45 18.68 -4.57
CA GLN A 13 -2.95 19.16 -3.30
C GLN A 13 -2.68 17.98 -2.38
N ARG A 14 -1.71 18.14 -1.48
CA ARG A 14 -1.32 17.05 -0.59
C ARG A 14 -2.43 16.57 0.34
N GLY A 15 -3.22 17.48 0.88
CA GLY A 15 -4.28 17.12 1.80
C GLY A 15 -3.77 16.58 3.13
N ARG A 16 -4.72 16.15 3.98
CA ARG A 16 -4.43 15.61 5.31
C ARG A 16 -4.77 14.12 5.36
N ARG A 17 -3.99 13.36 6.15
CA ARG A 17 -4.18 11.92 6.31
C ARG A 17 -4.87 11.64 7.65
N ARG A 18 -6.15 11.96 7.73
CA ARG A 18 -6.93 11.80 8.96
C ARG A 18 -7.96 10.69 8.85
N GLY A 19 -8.36 10.16 10.01
CA GLY A 19 -9.42 9.20 10.14
C GLY A 19 -8.98 7.77 9.95
N LEU A 20 -9.94 6.87 10.09
CA LEU A 20 -9.73 5.44 9.89
C LEU A 20 -10.23 5.05 8.50
N ALA A 21 -9.75 3.92 8.00
CA ALA A 21 -10.28 3.39 6.76
C ALA A 21 -11.73 2.98 6.93
N THR A 22 -12.60 3.40 6.01
CA THR A 22 -14.00 2.98 6.00
C THR A 22 -14.25 1.86 5.00
N ARG A 23 -13.30 1.64 4.10
CA ARG A 23 -13.33 0.56 3.12
C ARG A 23 -11.98 -0.14 3.09
N GLY A 24 -11.98 -1.40 2.70
CA GLY A 24 -10.75 -2.17 2.60
C GLY A 24 -10.17 -2.56 3.96
N GLN A 25 -11.01 -2.69 4.98
CA GLN A 25 -10.61 -3.11 6.32
C GLN A 25 -10.67 -4.62 6.51
N LYS A 26 -11.36 -5.32 5.62
CA LYS A 26 -11.57 -6.77 5.73
C LYS A 26 -10.84 -7.51 4.64
N ILE A 27 -10.38 -8.70 4.97
CA ILE A 27 -9.83 -9.61 3.97
C ILE A 27 -11.00 -10.12 3.11
N SER A 28 -10.89 -9.95 1.79
CA SER A 28 -11.95 -10.31 0.85
C SER A 28 -11.58 -11.47 -0.06
N PHE A 29 -10.32 -11.60 -0.44
CA PHE A 29 -9.88 -12.57 -1.44
C PHE A 29 -9.04 -13.71 -0.88
N GLY A 30 -8.22 -13.44 0.12
CA GLY A 30 -7.27 -14.40 0.65
C GLY A 30 -7.63 -14.89 2.05
N ASP A 31 -6.70 -15.64 2.63
CA ASP A 31 -6.83 -16.15 4.00
C ASP A 31 -6.14 -15.26 5.01
N PHE A 32 -5.11 -14.56 4.58
CA PHE A 32 -4.24 -13.72 5.41
C PHE A 32 -4.06 -12.36 4.77
N GLY A 33 -3.74 -11.37 5.59
CA GLY A 33 -3.53 -10.02 5.10
C GLY A 33 -2.50 -9.26 5.90
N LEU A 34 -2.03 -8.16 5.31
CA LEU A 34 -1.16 -7.19 5.96
C LEU A 34 -1.97 -5.91 6.13
N GLN A 35 -2.20 -5.52 7.38
CA GLN A 35 -3.04 -4.39 7.72
C GLN A 35 -2.20 -3.22 8.22
N ALA A 36 -2.55 -2.02 7.77
CA ALA A 36 -1.89 -0.79 8.21
C ALA A 36 -2.29 -0.46 9.65
N LEU A 37 -1.32 -0.08 10.48
CA LEU A 37 -1.55 0.36 11.85
C LEU A 37 -1.50 1.89 11.97
N GLU A 38 -0.99 2.57 10.98
CA GLU A 38 -0.88 4.03 11.00
C GLU A 38 -1.17 4.60 9.61
N ALA A 39 -1.43 5.90 9.56
CA ALA A 39 -1.65 6.59 8.30
C ALA A 39 -0.31 6.92 7.62
N GLY A 40 -0.33 6.96 6.31
CA GLY A 40 0.86 7.33 5.55
C GLY A 40 0.62 7.29 4.06
N TRP A 41 1.66 7.64 3.32
CA TRP A 41 1.67 7.53 1.87
C TRP A 41 2.58 6.37 1.48
N VAL A 42 2.06 5.46 0.66
CA VAL A 42 2.83 4.33 0.14
C VAL A 42 3.02 4.57 -1.35
N THR A 43 4.27 4.66 -1.79
CA THR A 43 4.57 4.93 -3.19
C THR A 43 4.39 3.69 -4.07
N ALA A 44 4.23 3.90 -5.37
CA ALA A 44 4.15 2.80 -6.33
C ALA A 44 5.37 1.89 -6.23
N ARG A 45 6.55 2.46 -6.02
CA ARG A 45 7.80 1.69 -5.86
C ARG A 45 7.78 0.83 -4.61
N GLN A 46 7.26 1.36 -3.51
CA GLN A 46 7.16 0.61 -2.26
C GLN A 46 6.15 -0.54 -2.38
N ILE A 47 5.02 -0.29 -3.03
CA ILE A 47 4.02 -1.33 -3.28
C ILE A 47 4.65 -2.47 -4.09
N GLU A 48 5.37 -2.13 -5.14
CA GLU A 48 6.02 -3.12 -6.01
C GLU A 48 7.13 -3.86 -5.26
N ALA A 49 7.92 -3.16 -4.46
CA ALA A 49 8.99 -3.79 -3.68
C ALA A 49 8.41 -4.80 -2.68
N GLY A 50 7.31 -4.45 -2.02
CA GLY A 50 6.63 -5.37 -1.11
C GLY A 50 6.10 -6.60 -1.82
N ARG A 51 5.48 -6.42 -2.98
CA ARG A 51 4.98 -7.52 -3.80
C ARG A 51 6.10 -8.48 -4.19
N ILE A 52 7.23 -7.94 -4.65
CA ILE A 52 8.38 -8.75 -5.04
C ILE A 52 8.92 -9.54 -3.86
N ALA A 53 9.06 -8.91 -2.69
CA ALA A 53 9.56 -9.57 -1.50
C ALA A 53 8.68 -10.75 -1.10
N MET A 54 7.35 -10.58 -1.11
CA MET A 54 6.42 -11.64 -0.80
C MET A 54 6.46 -12.76 -1.83
N THR A 55 6.44 -12.40 -3.11
CA THR A 55 6.42 -13.38 -4.20
C THR A 55 7.68 -14.24 -4.20
N ARG A 56 8.83 -13.65 -3.91
CA ARG A 56 10.08 -14.42 -3.81
C ARG A 56 10.03 -15.44 -2.69
N HIS A 57 9.43 -15.07 -1.57
CA HIS A 57 9.38 -15.97 -0.42
C HIS A 57 8.41 -17.14 -0.64
N ILE A 58 7.22 -16.86 -1.15
CA ILE A 58 6.24 -17.93 -1.38
C ILE A 58 6.49 -18.72 -2.67
N LYS A 59 7.32 -18.19 -3.55
CA LYS A 59 7.65 -18.80 -4.85
C LYS A 59 6.37 -19.06 -5.65
N ARG A 60 6.14 -20.34 -6.05
CA ARG A 60 4.96 -20.71 -6.85
C ARG A 60 3.79 -21.21 -6.00
N GLY A 61 3.97 -21.21 -4.68
CA GLY A 61 3.05 -21.90 -3.78
C GLY A 61 1.85 -21.12 -3.31
N GLY A 62 1.56 -19.97 -3.85
CA GLY A 62 0.44 -19.20 -3.38
C GLY A 62 0.10 -18.06 -4.29
N LYS A 63 -0.87 -17.25 -3.85
CA LYS A 63 -1.34 -16.11 -4.62
C LYS A 63 -1.34 -14.86 -3.75
N VAL A 64 -0.86 -13.75 -4.29
CA VAL A 64 -0.79 -12.44 -3.63
C VAL A 64 -1.76 -11.50 -4.31
N TYR A 65 -2.56 -10.80 -3.50
CA TYR A 65 -3.45 -9.75 -3.97
C TYR A 65 -2.99 -8.41 -3.43
N ILE A 66 -2.88 -7.42 -4.30
CA ILE A 66 -2.58 -6.04 -3.91
C ILE A 66 -3.93 -5.33 -3.75
N ARG A 67 -4.20 -4.82 -2.53
CA ARG A 67 -5.48 -4.20 -2.21
C ARG A 67 -5.44 -2.67 -2.26
N ILE A 68 -4.29 -2.09 -2.55
CA ILE A 68 -4.13 -0.64 -2.64
C ILE A 68 -3.61 -0.26 -4.02
N PHE A 69 -3.91 0.97 -4.44
CA PHE A 69 -3.47 1.47 -5.73
C PHE A 69 -2.95 2.90 -5.58
N PRO A 70 -1.81 3.24 -6.20
CA PRO A 70 -1.24 4.58 -6.11
C PRO A 70 -1.93 5.53 -7.09
N ASP A 71 -2.96 6.22 -6.64
CA ASP A 71 -3.78 7.09 -7.47
C ASP A 71 -3.53 8.58 -7.25
N LYS A 72 -2.72 8.97 -6.27
CA LYS A 72 -2.43 10.36 -5.96
C LYS A 72 -1.05 10.76 -6.50
N PRO A 73 -0.97 11.77 -7.37
CA PRO A 73 0.33 12.26 -7.84
C PRO A 73 0.97 13.17 -6.79
N ILE A 74 2.27 13.02 -6.60
CA ILE A 74 3.07 13.90 -5.76
C ILE A 74 4.10 14.59 -6.63
N THR A 75 4.24 15.91 -6.43
CA THR A 75 5.22 16.69 -7.14
C THR A 75 6.35 17.09 -6.19
N LYS A 76 7.58 17.10 -6.71
CA LYS A 76 8.74 17.65 -6.01
C LYS A 76 9.30 18.78 -6.85
N LYS A 77 9.65 19.88 -6.19
CA LYS A 77 10.39 20.95 -6.88
C LYS A 77 11.86 20.56 -6.95
N PRO A 78 12.50 20.68 -8.11
CA PRO A 78 13.96 20.52 -8.17
C PRO A 78 14.63 21.55 -7.26
N LEU A 79 15.77 21.18 -6.69
CA LEU A 79 16.53 22.09 -5.81
C LEU A 79 16.85 23.43 -6.46
N GLU A 80 16.99 23.44 -7.77
CA GLU A 80 17.33 24.65 -8.55
C GLU A 80 16.12 25.49 -8.96
N THR A 81 14.91 25.04 -8.67
CA THR A 81 13.71 25.77 -9.06
C THR A 81 13.45 26.90 -8.08
N ARG A 82 13.30 28.11 -8.61
CA ARG A 82 12.96 29.26 -7.79
C ARG A 82 11.57 29.11 -7.20
N MET A 83 11.38 29.58 -5.97
CA MET A 83 10.09 29.58 -5.31
C MET A 83 9.11 30.44 -6.12
N GLY A 84 7.86 29.99 -6.21
CA GLY A 84 6.80 30.74 -6.86
C GLY A 84 6.48 30.37 -8.30
N LYS A 85 7.21 29.44 -8.90
CA LYS A 85 6.94 28.98 -10.27
C LYS A 85 5.94 27.83 -10.38
N GLY A 86 5.01 27.73 -9.45
CA GLY A 86 4.00 26.68 -9.50
C GLY A 86 4.54 25.29 -9.20
N LYS A 87 3.67 24.27 -9.31
CA LYS A 87 4.05 22.90 -9.05
C LYS A 87 4.89 22.31 -10.18
N GLY A 88 5.88 21.52 -9.84
CA GLY A 88 6.63 20.75 -10.81
C GLY A 88 5.77 19.63 -11.43
N ALA A 89 6.34 18.87 -12.35
CA ALA A 89 5.67 17.70 -12.91
C ALA A 89 5.48 16.61 -11.84
N PRO A 90 4.45 15.75 -11.96
CA PRO A 90 4.32 14.62 -11.05
C PRO A 90 5.53 13.69 -11.16
N GLU A 91 6.19 13.41 -10.03
CA GLU A 91 7.34 12.51 -10.00
C GLU A 91 7.00 11.14 -9.46
N GLU A 92 6.03 11.06 -8.58
CA GLU A 92 5.64 9.82 -7.93
C GLU A 92 4.13 9.72 -7.81
N TRP A 93 3.68 8.48 -7.83
CA TRP A 93 2.30 8.15 -7.51
C TRP A 93 2.27 7.45 -6.16
N VAL A 94 1.32 7.84 -5.32
CA VAL A 94 1.19 7.26 -3.98
C VAL A 94 -0.24 6.85 -3.70
N CYS A 95 -0.39 5.90 -2.78
CA CYS A 95 -1.66 5.55 -2.18
C CYS A 95 -1.73 6.20 -0.81
N VAL A 96 -2.83 6.89 -0.52
CA VAL A 96 -3.08 7.44 0.81
C VAL A 96 -3.68 6.32 1.64
N VAL A 97 -2.95 5.88 2.65
CA VAL A 97 -3.37 4.77 3.51
C VAL A 97 -3.81 5.32 4.86
N LYS A 98 -4.94 4.80 5.35
CA LYS A 98 -5.46 5.11 6.69
C LYS A 98 -5.32 3.86 7.57
N PRO A 99 -5.26 4.02 8.90
CA PRO A 99 -5.20 2.86 9.79
C PRO A 99 -6.35 1.88 9.53
N ALA A 100 -6.10 0.61 9.70
CA ALA A 100 -6.99 -0.53 9.47
C ALA A 100 -7.11 -0.97 8.00
N ARG A 101 -6.56 -0.23 7.05
CA ARG A 101 -6.60 -0.62 5.64
C ARG A 101 -5.79 -1.89 5.41
N ILE A 102 -6.35 -2.84 4.66
CA ILE A 102 -5.63 -4.03 4.20
C ILE A 102 -4.82 -3.63 2.96
N LEU A 103 -3.52 -3.87 3.02
CA LEU A 103 -2.59 -3.50 1.95
C LEU A 103 -2.40 -4.64 0.95
N TYR A 104 -2.23 -5.85 1.46
CA TYR A 104 -2.04 -7.06 0.66
C TYR A 104 -2.83 -8.19 1.27
N GLU A 105 -3.18 -9.17 0.43
CA GLU A 105 -3.77 -10.43 0.89
C GLU A 105 -2.99 -11.58 0.27
N MET A 106 -3.09 -12.75 0.92
CA MET A 106 -2.39 -13.94 0.46
C MET A 106 -3.27 -15.16 0.69
N GLU A 107 -3.27 -16.09 -0.27
CA GLU A 107 -3.97 -17.35 -0.14
C GLU A 107 -3.11 -18.51 -0.68
N GLY A 108 -3.47 -19.72 -0.30
CA GLY A 108 -2.81 -20.91 -0.81
C GLY A 108 -1.48 -21.22 -0.14
N VAL A 109 -1.21 -20.64 1.02
CA VAL A 109 0.02 -20.88 1.79
C VAL A 109 -0.33 -21.12 3.25
N THR A 110 0.61 -21.70 4.00
CA THR A 110 0.43 -21.87 5.44
C THR A 110 0.59 -20.53 6.15
N ARG A 111 0.08 -20.47 7.38
CA ARG A 111 0.18 -19.27 8.20
C ARG A 111 1.64 -18.84 8.39
N GLU A 112 2.52 -19.79 8.67
CA GLU A 112 3.94 -19.52 8.94
C GLU A 112 4.61 -18.90 7.71
N ILE A 113 4.34 -19.44 6.54
CA ILE A 113 4.87 -18.89 5.29
C ILE A 113 4.33 -17.49 5.04
N ALA A 114 3.03 -17.28 5.26
CA ALA A 114 2.40 -15.98 5.08
C ALA A 114 2.96 -14.94 6.04
N GLU A 115 3.13 -15.29 7.32
CA GLU A 115 3.69 -14.37 8.31
C GLU A 115 5.08 -13.90 7.92
N GLU A 116 5.94 -14.83 7.50
CA GLU A 116 7.31 -14.47 7.08
C GLU A 116 7.31 -13.64 5.82
N ALA A 117 6.48 -13.99 4.84
CA ALA A 117 6.37 -13.22 3.61
C ALA A 117 5.93 -11.79 3.88
N PHE A 118 4.91 -11.60 4.73
CA PHE A 118 4.44 -10.27 5.09
C PHE A 118 5.46 -9.50 5.93
N ARG A 119 6.24 -10.18 6.77
CA ARG A 119 7.32 -9.54 7.51
C ARG A 119 8.35 -8.94 6.54
N LEU A 120 8.71 -9.68 5.52
CA LEU A 120 9.64 -9.20 4.49
C LEU A 120 9.05 -8.02 3.71
N ALA A 121 7.77 -8.09 3.37
CA ALA A 121 7.09 -6.99 2.69
C ALA A 121 7.02 -5.74 3.56
N ALA A 122 6.75 -5.91 4.86
CA ALA A 122 6.65 -4.80 5.79
C ALA A 122 7.92 -3.97 5.86
N HIS A 123 9.09 -4.59 5.69
CA HIS A 123 10.36 -3.86 5.65
C HIS A 123 10.49 -2.90 4.47
N LYS A 124 9.67 -3.08 3.43
CA LYS A 124 9.67 -2.22 2.25
C LYS A 124 8.67 -1.08 2.35
N LEU A 125 7.84 -1.09 3.37
CA LEU A 125 6.78 -0.12 3.55
C LEU A 125 7.16 0.94 4.60
N PRO A 126 6.69 2.19 4.43
CA PRO A 126 7.06 3.27 5.34
C PRO A 126 6.19 3.38 6.59
N ILE A 127 5.17 2.53 6.71
CA ILE A 127 4.21 2.58 7.81
C ILE A 127 4.24 1.27 8.60
N LYS A 128 3.79 1.35 9.84
CA LYS A 128 3.67 0.17 10.69
C LYS A 128 2.49 -0.68 10.21
N THR A 129 2.69 -1.98 10.21
CA THR A 129 1.71 -2.95 9.74
C THR A 129 1.63 -4.13 10.69
N ARG A 130 0.57 -4.92 10.56
CA ARG A 130 0.47 -6.18 11.30
C ARG A 130 -0.12 -7.26 10.41
N PHE A 131 0.24 -8.49 10.71
CA PHE A 131 -0.34 -9.68 10.11
C PHE A 131 -1.74 -9.90 10.67
N VAL A 132 -2.72 -10.17 9.80
CA VAL A 132 -4.09 -10.48 10.23
C VAL A 132 -4.60 -11.70 9.48
N THR A 133 -5.52 -12.42 10.13
CA THR A 133 -6.23 -13.52 9.49
C THR A 133 -7.63 -13.04 9.11
N ARG A 134 -8.30 -13.79 8.25
CA ARG A 134 -9.66 -13.44 7.82
C ARG A 134 -10.61 -13.33 9.02
N SER A 135 -10.54 -14.27 9.95
CA SER A 135 -11.41 -14.23 11.13
C SER A 135 -11.21 -12.99 11.99
N GLN A 136 -9.96 -12.52 12.09
CA GLN A 136 -9.66 -11.32 12.87
C GLN A 136 -10.28 -10.06 12.24
N THR A 137 -10.31 -9.97 10.93
CA THR A 137 -10.90 -8.81 10.26
C THR A 137 -12.42 -8.86 10.28
N GLU A 138 -13.03 -10.04 10.32
CA GLU A 138 -14.48 -10.19 10.40
C GLU A 138 -15.02 -9.85 11.80
N VAL A 139 -14.26 -10.20 12.83
CA VAL A 139 -14.67 -9.97 14.24
C VAL A 139 -14.36 -8.56 14.71
N GLY A 140 -13.41 -7.88 14.09
CA GLY A 140 -12.96 -6.56 14.51
C GLY A 140 -13.84 -5.39 14.09
N GLU A 141 -15.10 -5.63 13.85
CA GLU A 141 -16.02 -4.58 13.42
C GLU A 141 -16.46 -3.69 14.58
#